data_c38f17a5ea2fb54bd97699e006e2c28e
#
_entry.id   c38f17a5ea2fb54bd97699e006e2c28e
#
_cell.length_a   1.000
_cell.length_b   1.000
_cell.length_c   1.000
_cell.angle_alpha   90.00
_cell.angle_beta   90.00
_cell.angle_gamma   90.00
#
_symmetry.space_group_name_H-M   'P 1'
#
loop_
_entity.id
_entity.type
_entity.pdbx_description
1 polymer ?
#
loop_
_entity_poly.entity_id
_entity_poly.type
_entity_poly.pdbx_seq_one_letter_code
_entity_poly.pdbx_strand_id
1 'polypeptide(L)'
;RDHNVLKFRVAYISTMKEKENVKDDQVWGIEEEEALKDDRRITNVSQYILDHFDQQTKRASSYTFSKLINIEEVVTDKKKKVEEERQKTRLSGFNSIFAVQSIDFAKLYYNKLKELQAEQFENKRLKIATIFSYAPNEEVSDGEEDEDNDSTDGLDQSSRDFLEAAIKDYNLMF
;
A
#
# COMPACT_ATOMS: atom_id res chain seq x y z
N ARG A 1 11.20 21.10 20.47
CA ARG A 1 11.12 19.84 19.66
C ARG A 1 9.66 19.62 19.36
N ASP A 2 9.30 19.67 18.07
CA ASP A 2 7.94 19.48 17.60
C ASP A 2 7.52 18.04 17.91
N HIS A 3 6.55 17.90 18.79
CA HIS A 3 5.95 16.61 19.14
C HIS A 3 5.01 16.08 18.03
N ASN A 4 5.07 16.65 16.83
CA ASN A 4 4.17 16.35 15.72
C ASN A 4 4.62 15.15 14.86
N VAL A 5 5.81 14.60 15.11
CA VAL A 5 6.30 13.43 14.38
C VAL A 5 6.20 12.19 15.25
N LEU A 6 5.44 11.21 14.80
CA LEU A 6 5.40 9.89 15.44
C LEU A 6 6.77 9.22 15.30
N LYS A 7 7.23 8.59 16.39
CA LYS A 7 8.44 7.78 16.33
C LYS A 7 8.19 6.58 15.42
N PHE A 8 9.07 6.36 14.47
CA PHE A 8 9.03 5.19 13.59
C PHE A 8 10.23 4.27 13.84
N ARG A 9 10.06 3.01 13.50
CA ARG A 9 11.11 2.00 13.53
C ARG A 9 11.23 1.40 12.14
N VAL A 10 12.46 1.26 11.66
CA VAL A 10 12.75 0.56 10.40
C VAL A 10 13.20 -0.85 10.75
N ALA A 11 12.59 -1.84 10.12
CA ALA A 11 13.01 -3.23 10.17
C ALA A 11 13.36 -3.66 8.73
N TYR A 12 14.57 -4.20 8.56
CA TYR A 12 15.03 -4.72 7.28
C TYR A 12 14.86 -6.24 7.26
N ILE A 13 14.19 -6.75 6.23
CA ILE A 13 13.93 -8.17 6.07
C ILE A 13 14.52 -8.58 4.72
N SER A 14 15.51 -9.48 4.75
CA SER A 14 16.08 -10.03 3.53
C SER A 14 15.12 -11.08 2.97
N THR A 15 14.70 -10.91 1.72
CA THR A 15 13.83 -11.84 0.99
C THR A 15 14.59 -12.76 0.05
N MET A 16 15.90 -12.54 -0.10
CA MET A 16 16.81 -13.38 -0.89
C MET A 16 18.05 -13.68 -0.06
N LYS A 17 18.61 -14.86 -0.24
CA LYS A 17 19.91 -15.26 0.31
C LYS A 17 20.87 -15.43 -0.85
N GLU A 18 21.97 -14.71 -0.82
CA GLU A 18 23.10 -15.00 -1.70
C GLU A 18 23.71 -16.35 -1.32
N LYS A 19 24.07 -17.15 -2.32
CA LYS A 19 24.84 -18.37 -2.08
C LYS A 19 26.25 -17.95 -1.69
N GLU A 20 26.74 -18.48 -0.57
CA GLU A 20 28.14 -18.32 -0.18
C GLU A 20 29.04 -18.81 -1.33
N ASN A 21 30.03 -18.01 -1.73
CA ASN A 21 31.01 -18.28 -2.80
C ASN A 21 30.53 -18.10 -4.26
N VAL A 22 29.52 -17.31 -4.55
CA VAL A 22 29.25 -16.87 -5.92
C VAL A 22 30.16 -15.69 -6.25
N LYS A 23 30.96 -15.82 -7.33
CA LYS A 23 31.80 -14.71 -7.80
C LYS A 23 30.92 -13.66 -8.49
N ASP A 24 31.26 -12.38 -8.35
CA ASP A 24 30.51 -11.25 -8.90
C ASP A 24 30.21 -11.38 -10.41
N ASP A 25 31.10 -12.02 -11.16
CA ASP A 25 30.95 -12.28 -12.60
C ASP A 25 29.88 -13.36 -12.93
N GLN A 26 29.44 -14.16 -11.97
CA GLN A 26 28.37 -15.15 -12.13
C GLN A 26 26.97 -14.59 -11.82
N VAL A 27 26.89 -13.47 -11.15
CA VAL A 27 25.61 -12.83 -10.77
C VAL A 27 25.01 -12.02 -11.94
N TRP A 28 25.84 -11.60 -12.89
CA TRP A 28 25.43 -10.78 -14.04
C TRP A 28 24.51 -11.45 -15.05
N GLY A 29 24.26 -12.74 -14.92
CA GLY A 29 23.37 -13.50 -15.82
C GLY A 29 21.98 -13.77 -15.28
N ILE A 30 21.68 -13.34 -14.06
CA ILE A 30 20.32 -13.48 -13.49
C ILE A 30 19.60 -12.19 -13.81
N GLU A 31 18.56 -12.26 -14.63
CA GLU A 31 17.66 -11.12 -14.80
C GLU A 31 17.00 -10.85 -13.44
N GLU A 32 17.38 -9.74 -12.83
CA GLU A 32 16.92 -9.35 -11.48
C GLU A 32 15.40 -9.35 -11.41
N GLU A 33 14.74 -8.91 -12.46
CA GLU A 33 13.29 -8.88 -12.56
C GLU A 33 12.67 -10.29 -12.50
N GLU A 34 13.28 -11.28 -13.16
CA GLU A 34 12.80 -12.66 -13.12
C GLU A 34 12.93 -13.25 -11.71
N ALA A 35 14.06 -13.03 -11.06
CA ALA A 35 14.27 -13.44 -9.67
C ALA A 35 13.29 -12.78 -8.70
N LEU A 36 12.97 -11.51 -8.94
CA LEU A 36 12.00 -10.77 -8.13
C LEU A 36 10.56 -11.24 -8.36
N LYS A 37 10.22 -11.74 -9.55
CA LYS A 37 8.90 -12.30 -9.91
C LYS A 37 8.74 -13.79 -9.55
N ASP A 38 9.77 -14.44 -9.03
CA ASP A 38 9.69 -15.86 -8.62
C ASP A 38 8.51 -16.11 -7.69
N ASP A 39 7.64 -17.08 -8.02
CA ASP A 39 6.40 -17.34 -7.28
C ASP A 39 6.67 -17.73 -5.82
N ARG A 40 7.77 -18.40 -5.53
CA ARG A 40 8.14 -18.74 -4.15
C ARG A 40 8.46 -17.50 -3.35
N ARG A 41 9.15 -16.54 -3.97
CA ARG A 41 9.46 -15.27 -3.33
C ARG A 41 8.19 -14.47 -3.06
N ILE A 42 7.31 -14.33 -4.06
CA ILE A 42 6.01 -13.66 -3.93
C ILE A 42 5.19 -14.31 -2.81
N THR A 43 5.11 -15.64 -2.79
CA THR A 43 4.41 -16.41 -1.76
C THR A 43 5.00 -16.18 -0.37
N ASN A 44 6.33 -16.26 -0.21
CA ASN A 44 6.99 -16.09 1.08
C ASN A 44 6.81 -14.67 1.63
N VAL A 45 6.93 -13.64 0.77
CA VAL A 45 6.70 -12.25 1.18
C VAL A 45 5.25 -12.04 1.59
N SER A 46 4.30 -12.55 0.78
CA SER A 46 2.87 -12.43 1.09
C SER A 46 2.50 -13.13 2.39
N GLN A 47 3.01 -14.35 2.60
CA GLN A 47 2.79 -15.09 3.84
C GLN A 47 3.38 -14.35 5.05
N TYR A 48 4.61 -13.84 4.91
CA TYR A 48 5.23 -13.04 5.97
C TYR A 48 4.39 -11.82 6.35
N ILE A 49 3.84 -11.10 5.36
CA ILE A 49 2.96 -9.96 5.60
C ILE A 49 1.72 -10.40 6.40
N LEU A 50 1.05 -11.47 5.97
CA LEU A 50 -0.15 -11.99 6.64
C LEU A 50 0.13 -12.42 8.09
N ASP A 51 1.23 -13.14 8.33
CA ASP A 51 1.59 -13.66 9.65
C ASP A 51 1.95 -12.55 10.66
N HIS A 52 2.51 -11.44 10.17
CA HIS A 52 2.98 -10.35 11.03
C HIS A 52 2.07 -9.12 11.04
N PHE A 53 1.01 -9.11 10.23
CA PHE A 53 0.14 -7.94 10.05
C PHE A 53 -0.44 -7.44 11.38
N ASP A 54 -1.04 -8.32 12.16
CA ASP A 54 -1.70 -7.96 13.41
C ASP A 54 -0.72 -7.40 14.45
N GLN A 55 0.50 -7.94 14.48
CA GLN A 55 1.55 -7.48 15.38
C GLN A 55 2.08 -6.11 14.95
N GLN A 56 2.38 -5.93 13.66
CA GLN A 56 2.97 -4.70 13.13
C GLN A 56 1.96 -3.55 13.15
N THR A 57 0.71 -3.82 12.84
CA THR A 57 -0.37 -2.83 12.83
C THR A 57 -1.02 -2.65 14.20
N LYS A 58 -0.57 -3.37 15.24
CA LYS A 58 -1.12 -3.31 16.61
C LYS A 58 -2.62 -3.56 16.67
N ARG A 59 -3.12 -4.49 15.88
CA ARG A 59 -4.55 -4.75 15.73
C ARG A 59 -5.24 -5.20 17.02
N ALA A 60 -4.50 -5.86 17.92
CA ALA A 60 -4.96 -6.25 19.24
C ALA A 60 -5.00 -5.09 20.26
N SER A 61 -4.42 -3.94 19.90
CA SER A 61 -4.36 -2.76 20.77
C SER A 61 -5.37 -1.72 20.33
N SER A 62 -5.97 -1.02 21.29
CA SER A 62 -6.82 0.13 21.00
C SER A 62 -6.20 1.41 21.50
N TYR A 63 -6.39 2.49 20.77
CA TYR A 63 -5.95 3.82 21.16
C TYR A 63 -7.03 4.85 20.90
N THR A 64 -6.97 5.96 21.63
CA THR A 64 -7.92 7.06 21.49
C THR A 64 -7.18 8.26 20.91
N PHE A 65 -7.77 8.86 19.89
CA PHE A 65 -7.28 10.10 19.30
C PHE A 65 -8.40 11.14 19.19
N SER A 66 -8.02 12.38 19.02
CA SER A 66 -8.95 13.50 18.86
C SER A 66 -9.13 13.78 17.37
N LYS A 67 -10.28 13.41 16.82
CA LYS A 67 -10.63 13.66 15.42
C LYS A 67 -11.24 15.06 15.32
N LEU A 68 -10.76 15.86 14.36
CA LEU A 68 -11.40 17.12 13.99
C LEU A 68 -12.64 16.80 13.15
N ILE A 69 -13.83 17.24 13.60
CA ILE A 69 -15.11 16.91 12.93
C ILE A 69 -15.58 17.99 11.97
N ASN A 70 -15.21 19.25 12.21
CA ASN A 70 -15.57 20.38 11.35
C ASN A 70 -14.43 20.83 10.43
N ILE A 71 -13.76 19.85 9.80
CA ILE A 71 -12.54 20.07 9.01
C ILE A 71 -12.77 21.07 7.85
N GLU A 72 -13.91 20.93 7.15
CA GLU A 72 -14.25 21.77 6.01
C GLU A 72 -14.43 23.24 6.41
N GLU A 73 -15.10 23.49 7.54
CA GLU A 73 -15.32 24.83 8.06
C GLU A 73 -14.00 25.48 8.50
N VAL A 74 -13.16 24.72 9.21
CA VAL A 74 -11.86 25.21 9.69
C VAL A 74 -10.92 25.50 8.52
N VAL A 75 -10.90 24.65 7.49
CA VAL A 75 -10.02 24.84 6.32
C VAL A 75 -10.48 26.00 5.45
N THR A 76 -11.79 26.22 5.31
CA THR A 76 -12.34 27.33 4.51
C THR A 76 -12.26 28.68 5.23
N ASP A 77 -12.11 28.68 6.54
CA ASP A 77 -12.05 29.91 7.32
C ASP A 77 -10.67 30.60 7.24
N LYS A 78 -10.51 31.47 6.24
CA LYS A 78 -9.31 32.31 6.07
C LYS A 78 -9.06 33.29 7.23
N LYS A 79 -10.05 33.54 8.07
CA LYS A 79 -9.98 34.51 9.18
C LYS A 79 -9.72 33.88 10.55
N LYS A 80 -9.58 32.55 10.60
CA LYS A 80 -9.33 31.77 11.82
C LYS A 80 -10.31 32.06 12.96
N LYS A 81 -11.60 32.24 12.63
CA LYS A 81 -12.68 32.51 13.58
C LYS A 81 -13.48 31.27 13.97
N VAL A 82 -13.41 30.22 13.16
CA VAL A 82 -14.09 28.97 13.43
C VAL A 82 -13.27 28.17 14.46
N GLU A 83 -13.91 27.83 15.57
CA GLU A 83 -13.30 27.00 16.58
C GLU A 83 -13.24 25.54 16.12
N GLU A 84 -12.15 24.86 16.46
CA GLU A 84 -11.96 23.46 16.15
C GLU A 84 -12.87 22.59 17.03
N GLU A 85 -13.78 21.86 16.42
CA GLU A 85 -14.59 20.86 17.10
C GLU A 85 -13.91 19.50 17.03
N ARG A 86 -13.56 18.95 18.19
CA ARG A 86 -12.83 17.68 18.28
C ARG A 86 -13.63 16.61 19.02
N GLN A 87 -13.74 15.44 18.40
CA GLN A 87 -14.38 14.28 18.99
C GLN A 87 -13.32 13.21 19.33
N LYS A 88 -13.40 12.67 20.55
CA LYS A 88 -12.58 11.50 20.92
C LYS A 88 -13.09 10.25 20.21
N THR A 89 -12.25 9.64 19.42
CA THR A 89 -12.55 8.42 18.67
C THR A 89 -11.59 7.32 19.09
N ARG A 90 -12.11 6.13 19.34
CA ARG A 90 -11.30 4.94 19.65
C ARG A 90 -11.13 4.08 18.41
N LEU A 91 -9.90 3.74 18.12
CA LEU A 91 -9.53 2.85 17.01
C LEU A 91 -8.75 1.64 17.52
N SER A 92 -8.85 0.54 16.79
CA SER A 92 -8.02 -0.66 16.98
C SER A 92 -7.18 -0.89 15.74
N GLY A 93 -5.86 -0.94 15.93
CA GLY A 93 -4.91 -1.17 14.86
C GLY A 93 -4.68 0.03 13.94
N PHE A 94 -3.74 -0.15 13.02
CA PHE A 94 -3.38 0.81 11.98
C PHE A 94 -3.58 0.18 10.60
N ASN A 95 -3.85 1.01 9.61
CA ASN A 95 -3.76 0.61 8.21
C ASN A 95 -2.30 0.45 7.81
N SER A 96 -2.06 -0.33 6.77
CA SER A 96 -0.73 -0.56 6.21
C SER A 96 -0.72 -0.21 4.73
N ILE A 97 0.39 0.31 4.25
CA ILE A 97 0.65 0.53 2.84
C ILE A 97 1.79 -0.39 2.45
N PHE A 98 1.58 -1.18 1.41
CA PHE A 98 2.59 -2.04 0.80
C PHE A 98 2.93 -1.48 -0.58
N ALA A 99 4.08 -0.80 -0.68
CA ALA A 99 4.57 -0.25 -1.92
C ALA A 99 5.38 -1.31 -2.68
N VAL A 100 5.17 -1.38 -3.99
CA VAL A 100 5.85 -2.30 -4.90
C VAL A 100 6.42 -1.55 -6.10
N GLN A 101 7.33 -2.20 -6.81
CA GLN A 101 8.14 -1.61 -7.88
C GLN A 101 7.33 -1.22 -9.13
N SER A 102 6.28 -1.99 -9.47
CA SER A 102 5.49 -1.78 -10.68
C SER A 102 4.06 -2.26 -10.52
N ILE A 103 3.21 -1.93 -11.50
CA ILE A 103 1.83 -2.41 -11.60
C ILE A 103 1.77 -3.94 -11.68
N ASP A 104 2.68 -4.57 -12.41
CA ASP A 104 2.74 -6.04 -12.51
C ASP A 104 3.01 -6.68 -11.15
N PHE A 105 3.94 -6.13 -10.37
CA PHE A 105 4.14 -6.58 -9.00
C PHE A 105 2.92 -6.34 -8.12
N ALA A 106 2.21 -5.23 -8.30
CA ALA A 106 0.98 -4.97 -7.56
C ALA A 106 -0.08 -6.05 -7.86
N LYS A 107 -0.25 -6.43 -9.13
CA LYS A 107 -1.16 -7.52 -9.55
C LYS A 107 -0.75 -8.86 -8.94
N LEU A 108 0.54 -9.21 -9.01
CA LEU A 108 1.07 -10.47 -8.47
C LEU A 108 0.82 -10.58 -6.96
N TYR A 109 1.19 -9.57 -6.19
CA TYR A 109 0.99 -9.58 -4.74
C TYR A 109 -0.47 -9.51 -4.33
N TYR A 110 -1.29 -8.70 -5.03
CA TYR A 110 -2.73 -8.62 -4.76
C TYR A 110 -3.41 -9.99 -4.91
N ASN A 111 -3.15 -10.67 -6.04
CA ASN A 111 -3.71 -11.98 -6.31
C ASN A 111 -3.19 -13.03 -5.32
N LYS A 112 -1.90 -13.03 -5.01
CA LYS A 112 -1.30 -13.96 -4.06
C LYS A 112 -1.85 -13.78 -2.64
N LEU A 113 -1.99 -12.56 -2.17
CA LEU A 113 -2.57 -12.27 -0.86
C LEU A 113 -4.04 -12.70 -0.79
N LYS A 114 -4.81 -12.55 -1.86
CA LYS A 114 -6.20 -13.06 -1.94
C LYS A 114 -6.24 -14.60 -1.92
N GLU A 115 -5.35 -15.24 -2.70
CA GLU A 115 -5.22 -16.70 -2.76
C GLU A 115 -4.93 -17.28 -1.37
N LEU A 116 -3.90 -16.78 -0.69
CA LEU A 116 -3.49 -17.25 0.64
C LEU A 116 -4.57 -17.06 1.71
N GLN A 117 -5.48 -16.11 1.53
CA GLN A 117 -6.59 -15.88 2.45
C GLN A 117 -7.88 -16.61 2.06
N ALA A 118 -7.93 -17.26 0.90
CA ALA A 118 -9.16 -17.85 0.38
C ALA A 118 -9.78 -18.91 1.33
N GLU A 119 -8.94 -19.68 2.01
CA GLU A 119 -9.35 -20.70 2.97
C GLU A 119 -9.63 -20.15 4.39
N GLN A 120 -9.33 -18.90 4.64
CA GLN A 120 -9.57 -18.28 5.95
C GLN A 120 -11.04 -17.87 6.10
N PHE A 121 -11.52 -17.87 7.34
CA PHE A 121 -12.84 -17.31 7.65
C PHE A 121 -12.90 -15.84 7.26
N GLU A 122 -14.02 -15.39 6.68
CA GLU A 122 -14.20 -14.05 6.15
C GLU A 122 -13.87 -12.94 7.17
N ASN A 123 -14.25 -13.13 8.42
CA ASN A 123 -13.98 -12.18 9.51
C ASN A 123 -12.49 -12.08 9.91
N LYS A 124 -11.66 -13.00 9.43
CA LYS A 124 -10.20 -13.00 9.67
C LYS A 124 -9.41 -12.48 8.48
N ARG A 125 -10.03 -12.40 7.30
CA ARG A 125 -9.36 -11.90 6.10
C ARG A 125 -9.04 -10.43 6.23
N LEU A 126 -7.87 -10.06 5.75
CA LEU A 126 -7.51 -8.65 5.60
C LEU A 126 -8.28 -8.08 4.41
N LYS A 127 -8.81 -6.87 4.58
CA LYS A 127 -9.35 -6.07 3.48
C LYS A 127 -8.18 -5.44 2.75
N ILE A 128 -7.99 -5.83 1.49
CA ILE A 128 -6.86 -5.42 0.67
C ILE A 128 -7.40 -4.66 -0.53
N ALA A 129 -6.92 -3.44 -0.74
CA ALA A 129 -7.18 -2.64 -1.91
C ALA A 129 -5.88 -2.33 -2.63
N THR A 130 -5.93 -2.15 -3.94
CA THR A 130 -4.79 -1.72 -4.74
C THR A 130 -5.02 -0.31 -5.27
N ILE A 131 -3.94 0.46 -5.31
CA ILE A 131 -3.92 1.81 -5.85
C ILE A 131 -2.70 1.91 -6.74
N PHE A 132 -2.88 2.36 -7.97
CA PHE A 132 -1.77 2.69 -8.84
C PHE A 132 -2.10 3.89 -9.72
N SER A 133 -1.07 4.65 -10.07
CA SER A 133 -1.17 5.84 -10.90
C SER A 133 -0.71 5.52 -12.32
N TYR A 134 -1.28 6.21 -13.28
CA TYR A 134 -1.05 5.99 -14.71
C TYR A 134 -0.13 6.99 -15.36
N ALA A 135 0.10 8.13 -14.72
CA ALA A 135 0.99 9.09 -15.29
C ALA A 135 2.35 8.42 -15.50
N PRO A 136 2.84 8.27 -16.75
CA PRO A 136 4.26 7.97 -16.92
C PRO A 136 5.02 9.02 -16.14
N ASN A 137 6.14 8.65 -15.51
CA ASN A 137 7.09 9.62 -14.96
C ASN A 137 7.73 10.40 -16.10
N GLU A 138 6.93 11.16 -16.83
CA GLU A 138 7.44 12.20 -17.69
C GLU A 138 7.98 13.27 -16.77
N GLU A 139 9.25 13.64 -16.98
CA GLU A 139 9.86 14.79 -16.37
C GLU A 139 8.87 15.95 -16.48
N VAL A 140 8.34 16.40 -15.35
CA VAL A 140 7.40 17.50 -15.29
C VAL A 140 8.12 18.70 -15.90
N SER A 141 7.85 18.99 -17.16
CA SER A 141 8.18 20.28 -17.73
C SER A 141 7.29 21.29 -17.05
N ASP A 142 7.94 22.23 -16.34
CA ASP A 142 7.34 23.34 -15.63
C ASP A 142 6.12 23.92 -16.37
N GLY A 143 4.92 23.78 -15.77
CA GLY A 143 3.76 24.56 -16.15
C GLY A 143 2.56 23.72 -16.59
N GLU A 144 1.55 23.76 -15.75
CA GLU A 144 0.17 23.28 -15.89
C GLU A 144 -0.10 21.89 -15.30
N GLU A 145 -0.42 21.88 -14.03
CA GLU A 145 -1.12 20.77 -13.37
C GLU A 145 -2.58 20.77 -13.87
N ASP A 146 -2.87 19.96 -14.89
CA ASP A 146 -4.24 19.58 -15.20
C ASP A 146 -4.72 18.59 -14.14
N GLU A 147 -5.49 19.08 -13.17
CA GLU A 147 -6.10 18.30 -12.07
C GLU A 147 -7.10 17.23 -12.56
N ASP A 148 -7.42 17.16 -13.85
CA ASP A 148 -8.40 16.24 -14.44
C ASP A 148 -7.81 15.04 -15.19
N ASN A 149 -6.51 14.76 -15.10
CA ASN A 149 -5.88 13.69 -15.87
C ASN A 149 -5.97 12.32 -15.15
N ASP A 150 -7.17 11.93 -14.73
CA ASP A 150 -7.53 10.59 -14.26
C ASP A 150 -7.79 9.62 -15.43
N SER A 151 -7.16 9.89 -16.59
CA SER A 151 -7.36 9.09 -17.80
C SER A 151 -6.62 7.76 -17.72
N THR A 152 -7.35 6.67 -17.90
CA THR A 152 -6.82 5.30 -17.98
C THR A 152 -6.16 5.00 -19.35
N ASP A 153 -5.95 6.01 -20.20
CA ASP A 153 -5.55 5.83 -21.60
C ASP A 153 -4.13 5.27 -21.79
N GLY A 154 -3.27 5.38 -20.79
CA GLY A 154 -1.91 4.84 -20.80
C GLY A 154 -1.78 3.35 -20.43
N LEU A 155 -2.88 2.69 -20.00
CA LEU A 155 -2.81 1.28 -19.59
C LEU A 155 -3.09 0.32 -20.74
N ASP A 156 -2.42 -0.83 -20.66
CA ASP A 156 -2.80 -1.99 -21.45
C ASP A 156 -4.17 -2.55 -21.00
N GLN A 157 -4.85 -3.27 -21.89
CA GLN A 157 -6.18 -3.82 -21.62
C GLN A 157 -6.20 -4.71 -20.36
N SER A 158 -5.16 -5.53 -20.17
CA SER A 158 -5.05 -6.42 -19.00
C SER A 158 -5.00 -5.65 -17.68
N SER A 159 -4.34 -4.50 -17.66
CA SER A 159 -4.26 -3.65 -16.46
C SER A 159 -5.59 -2.94 -16.17
N ARG A 160 -6.32 -2.54 -17.22
CA ARG A 160 -7.67 -1.97 -17.08
C ARG A 160 -8.64 -3.00 -16.50
N ASP A 161 -8.67 -4.21 -17.06
CA ASP A 161 -9.55 -5.29 -16.60
C ASP A 161 -9.26 -5.66 -15.14
N PHE A 162 -7.99 -5.70 -14.78
CA PHE A 162 -7.57 -5.93 -13.38
C PHE A 162 -8.06 -4.81 -12.46
N LEU A 163 -7.92 -3.55 -12.87
CA LEU A 163 -8.35 -2.41 -12.07
C LEU A 163 -9.86 -2.41 -11.87
N GLU A 164 -10.65 -2.68 -12.91
CA GLU A 164 -12.10 -2.80 -12.80
C GLU A 164 -12.50 -3.90 -11.81
N ALA A 165 -11.82 -5.05 -11.85
CA ALA A 165 -12.06 -6.13 -10.91
C ALA A 165 -11.69 -5.71 -9.48
N ALA A 166 -10.57 -5.02 -9.29
CA ALA A 166 -10.14 -4.53 -7.99
C ALA A 166 -11.09 -3.46 -7.41
N ILE A 167 -11.63 -2.58 -8.25
CA ILE A 167 -12.65 -1.59 -7.85
C ILE A 167 -13.94 -2.29 -7.42
N LYS A 168 -14.40 -3.32 -8.16
CA LYS A 168 -15.56 -4.13 -7.74
C LYS A 168 -15.33 -4.79 -6.38
N ASP A 169 -14.16 -5.38 -6.18
CA ASP A 169 -13.79 -5.97 -4.89
C ASP A 169 -13.79 -4.93 -3.77
N TYR A 170 -13.25 -3.75 -4.02
CA TYR A 170 -13.24 -2.64 -3.06
C TYR A 170 -14.67 -2.25 -2.66
N ASN A 171 -15.54 -2.03 -3.63
CA ASN A 171 -16.94 -1.64 -3.40
C ASN A 171 -17.76 -2.71 -2.65
N LEU A 172 -17.36 -3.99 -2.73
CA LEU A 172 -17.97 -5.07 -1.97
C LEU A 172 -17.45 -5.14 -0.51
N MET A 173 -16.24 -4.61 -0.26
CA MET A 173 -15.62 -4.62 1.07
C MET A 173 -16.07 -3.46 1.96
N PHE A 174 -16.50 -2.36 1.37
CA PHE A 174 -16.84 -1.10 2.04
C PHE A 174 -18.20 -0.57 1.62
#